data_b551bc97998a8f73c124f765cd0c1715
#
_entry.id   b551bc97998a8f73c124f765cd0c1715
#
_cell.length_a   1.000
_cell.length_b   1.000
_cell.length_c   1.000
_cell.angle_alpha   90.00
_cell.angle_beta   90.00
_cell.angle_gamma   90.00
#
_symmetry.space_group_name_H-M   'P 1'
#
loop_
_entity.id
_entity.type
_entity.pdbx_description
1 polymer ?
#
loop_
_entity_poly.entity_id
_entity_poly.type
_entity_poly.pdbx_seq_one_letter_code
_entity_poly.pdbx_strand_id
1 'polypeptide(L)'
;MICRKLKIGSGRISFEWRRLQPVGVSPSKEQNPQAEACATKPPKKGFMNILVLNAGSSSLKFQIIATDLDRIRQDKDVRLLRGEVERIGAEAVVTVQKGDGAKQTLTSSLKDISGALDFILRWAASPDSGVSEIQSIGDIHAVGHRVVHGGESFTDSVLITDKVLNGIENCIDLAPLHNPTNLRGIRAMRELLGPQIPQVAVFDTAFHHSLAEHSYLYAIPYHLYLRYRIRRYGFHGISHRYMAYRYRTIRKLSREQTHIVSLHLGNGCSAAAIRGGRSVDTSMGMTPLEGLVMGTRSGDVDPAVLGFIAAKEGLSIHEVETMLNKQSGLLGISGLTHDMRVLQDEVREHDDRRAKLAVNMFCYRARKYIGAFLAAMGGADAIVFTGGIGENSPGVRAGICEGLEWAGLSLDVEKNKKTIGVEGMISSENCRLAAYVIPTDEELLIARDTARCILGEANPQ
;
A
#
# COMPACT_ATOMS: atom_id res chain seq x y z
N MET A 1 29.75 20.09 9.74
CA MET A 1 30.38 20.77 10.88
C MET A 1 31.44 19.86 11.47
N ILE A 2 32.71 20.24 11.45
CA ILE A 2 33.78 19.46 12.07
C ILE A 2 34.26 20.28 13.27
N CYS A 3 34.14 19.72 14.48
CA CYS A 3 34.64 20.32 15.69
C CYS A 3 36.17 20.13 15.75
N ARG A 4 36.96 21.19 15.72
CA ARG A 4 38.41 21.14 15.95
C ARG A 4 38.76 21.99 17.18
N LYS A 5 39.29 21.29 18.20
CA LYS A 5 39.99 21.76 19.40
C LYS A 5 39.13 22.28 20.56
N LEU A 6 39.16 21.51 21.63
CA LEU A 6 38.90 21.94 22.99
C LEU A 6 40.08 22.79 23.47
N LYS A 7 39.86 24.04 23.87
CA LYS A 7 40.80 24.80 24.69
C LYS A 7 40.22 24.91 26.08
N ILE A 8 40.91 24.37 27.03
CA ILE A 8 40.59 24.53 28.44
C ILE A 8 41.45 25.69 28.99
N GLY A 9 40.81 26.77 29.36
CA GLY A 9 41.42 27.86 30.10
C GLY A 9 40.45 28.34 31.15
N SER A 10 40.96 28.50 32.37
CA SER A 10 40.30 28.96 33.61
C SER A 10 38.81 29.33 33.54
N GLY A 11 37.95 28.35 33.72
CA GLY A 11 36.60 28.55 34.27
C GLY A 11 35.47 28.97 33.36
N ARG A 12 35.66 29.04 32.03
CA ARG A 12 34.56 29.24 31.07
C ARG A 12 34.76 28.42 29.80
N ILE A 13 33.74 27.65 29.40
CA ILE A 13 33.67 26.96 28.10
C ILE A 13 32.99 27.89 27.12
N SER A 14 33.73 28.35 26.11
CA SER A 14 33.17 29.12 24.99
C SER A 14 33.26 28.28 23.70
N PHE A 15 32.19 28.24 22.94
CA PHE A 15 32.16 27.60 21.64
C PHE A 15 32.19 28.65 20.55
N GLU A 16 33.20 28.62 19.70
CA GLU A 16 33.29 29.45 18.50
C GLU A 16 32.79 28.69 17.30
N TRP A 17 31.68 29.11 16.70
CA TRP A 17 31.09 28.55 15.50
C TRP A 17 31.57 29.33 14.28
N ARG A 18 32.35 28.71 13.40
CA ARG A 18 32.59 29.28 12.06
C ARG A 18 31.50 28.83 11.11
N ARG A 19 30.77 29.77 10.53
CA ARG A 19 29.94 29.54 9.34
C ARG A 19 30.84 29.20 8.15
N LEU A 20 30.77 27.99 7.66
CA LEU A 20 31.22 27.67 6.32
C LEU A 20 30.19 28.25 5.36
N GLN A 21 30.61 29.03 4.38
CA GLN A 21 29.76 29.46 3.29
C GLN A 21 29.25 28.21 2.55
N PRO A 22 27.97 28.17 2.12
CA PRO A 22 27.51 27.08 1.30
C PRO A 22 28.30 27.08 0.00
N VAL A 23 28.99 25.99 -0.27
CA VAL A 23 29.49 25.71 -1.62
C VAL A 23 28.24 25.58 -2.47
N GLY A 24 28.05 26.50 -3.40
CA GLY A 24 26.94 26.47 -4.34
C GLY A 24 27.02 25.19 -5.17
N VAL A 25 26.29 24.19 -4.75
CA VAL A 25 25.92 23.08 -5.60
C VAL A 25 24.76 23.60 -6.44
N SER A 26 25.05 23.99 -7.67
CA SER A 26 24.02 24.19 -8.69
C SER A 26 23.21 22.90 -8.74
N PRO A 27 21.85 22.98 -8.68
CA PRO A 27 21.06 21.78 -8.93
C PRO A 27 21.39 21.29 -10.33
N SER A 28 22.13 20.18 -10.44
CA SER A 28 22.18 19.42 -11.67
C SER A 28 20.73 19.16 -12.05
N LYS A 29 20.32 19.61 -13.24
CA LYS A 29 19.08 19.18 -13.85
C LYS A 29 19.20 17.67 -14.01
N GLU A 30 18.74 16.91 -13.00
CA GLU A 30 18.47 15.51 -13.16
C GLU A 30 17.41 15.41 -14.24
N GLN A 31 17.84 14.93 -15.41
CA GLN A 31 16.96 14.60 -16.50
C GLN A 31 15.97 13.57 -15.98
N ASN A 32 14.71 13.94 -16.00
CA ASN A 32 13.58 13.07 -15.70
C ASN A 32 13.74 11.75 -16.48
N PRO A 33 13.82 10.56 -15.84
CA PRO A 33 14.00 9.28 -16.51
C PRO A 33 12.90 8.92 -17.51
N GLN A 34 11.81 9.68 -17.55
CA GLN A 34 10.66 9.49 -18.42
C GLN A 34 10.92 9.79 -19.91
N ALA A 35 12.09 10.34 -20.31
CA ALA A 35 12.31 10.83 -21.67
C ALA A 35 12.82 9.81 -22.69
N GLU A 36 13.12 8.57 -22.30
CA GLU A 36 13.48 7.48 -23.23
C GLU A 36 12.43 6.36 -23.22
N ALA A 37 11.21 6.70 -23.59
CA ALA A 37 10.19 5.70 -23.90
C ALA A 37 10.55 5.06 -25.26
N CYS A 38 10.98 3.80 -25.23
CA CYS A 38 11.02 2.97 -26.42
C CYS A 38 9.59 2.81 -26.93
N ALA A 39 9.26 3.49 -28.03
CA ALA A 39 7.94 3.48 -28.62
C ALA A 39 7.65 2.08 -29.20
N THR A 40 7.14 1.18 -28.37
CA THR A 40 6.43 0.01 -28.85
C THR A 40 5.14 0.49 -29.50
N LYS A 41 4.93 0.14 -30.78
CA LYS A 41 3.69 0.52 -31.50
C LYS A 41 2.49 0.02 -30.67
N PRO A 42 1.55 0.91 -30.32
CA PRO A 42 0.32 0.46 -29.67
C PRO A 42 -0.39 -0.58 -30.53
N PRO A 43 -1.13 -1.53 -29.91
CA PRO A 43 -1.86 -2.54 -30.66
C PRO A 43 -2.77 -1.87 -31.69
N LYS A 44 -2.74 -2.38 -32.93
CA LYS A 44 -3.52 -1.88 -34.06
C LYS A 44 -5.01 -2.15 -33.79
N LYS A 45 -5.74 -1.21 -33.21
CA LYS A 45 -7.17 -1.28 -32.86
C LYS A 45 -7.49 -2.24 -31.70
N GLY A 46 -7.92 -1.69 -30.58
CA GLY A 46 -8.52 -2.43 -29.49
C GLY A 46 -7.91 -2.10 -28.12
N PHE A 47 -8.55 -2.61 -27.12
CA PHE A 47 -8.10 -2.58 -25.73
C PHE A 47 -6.83 -3.43 -25.53
N MET A 48 -6.08 -3.13 -24.50
CA MET A 48 -4.95 -3.93 -24.03
C MET A 48 -5.42 -4.91 -22.95
N ASN A 49 -5.03 -6.18 -23.08
CA ASN A 49 -5.14 -7.15 -21.98
C ASN A 49 -3.91 -7.01 -21.11
N ILE A 50 -4.08 -6.47 -19.93
CA ILE A 50 -2.99 -6.18 -18.98
C ILE A 50 -3.04 -7.22 -17.87
N LEU A 51 -1.95 -7.96 -17.70
CA LEU A 51 -1.74 -8.83 -16.57
C LEU A 51 -1.20 -7.98 -15.40
N VAL A 52 -1.93 -7.95 -14.31
CA VAL A 52 -1.52 -7.27 -13.06
C VAL A 52 -1.02 -8.30 -12.07
N LEU A 53 0.13 -8.03 -11.46
CA LEU A 53 0.80 -8.93 -10.53
C LEU A 53 1.12 -8.23 -9.21
N ASN A 54 0.77 -8.90 -8.12
CA ASN A 54 1.11 -8.52 -6.76
C ASN A 54 1.79 -9.72 -6.07
N ALA A 55 3.13 -9.76 -6.18
CA ALA A 55 3.95 -10.86 -5.71
C ALA A 55 4.33 -10.69 -4.25
N GLY A 56 3.90 -11.62 -3.39
CA GLY A 56 4.35 -11.82 -2.03
C GLY A 56 5.42 -12.92 -1.94
N SER A 57 5.96 -13.16 -0.74
CA SER A 57 7.04 -14.15 -0.53
C SER A 57 6.61 -15.60 -0.82
N SER A 58 5.36 -15.95 -0.53
CA SER A 58 4.77 -17.28 -0.72
C SER A 58 3.39 -17.25 -1.36
N SER A 59 2.97 -16.10 -1.88
CA SER A 59 1.69 -15.91 -2.55
C SER A 59 1.83 -14.97 -3.73
N LEU A 60 0.90 -15.09 -4.67
CA LEU A 60 0.84 -14.25 -5.86
C LEU A 60 -0.62 -13.94 -6.18
N LYS A 61 -1.02 -12.68 -6.06
CA LYS A 61 -2.33 -12.22 -6.56
C LYS A 61 -2.18 -11.71 -7.98
N PHE A 62 -3.17 -11.99 -8.82
CA PHE A 62 -3.15 -11.55 -10.20
C PHE A 62 -4.54 -11.21 -10.72
N GLN A 63 -4.57 -10.32 -11.69
CA GLN A 63 -5.77 -10.05 -12.50
C GLN A 63 -5.38 -9.84 -13.96
N ILE A 64 -6.27 -10.20 -14.89
CA ILE A 64 -6.17 -9.79 -16.29
C ILE A 64 -7.31 -8.83 -16.55
N ILE A 65 -6.98 -7.63 -16.95
CA ILE A 65 -7.92 -6.52 -17.17
C ILE A 65 -7.78 -6.02 -18.60
N ALA A 66 -8.88 -6.02 -19.33
CA ALA A 66 -8.97 -5.39 -20.64
C ALA A 66 -9.30 -3.93 -20.50
N THR A 67 -8.39 -3.05 -20.91
CA THR A 67 -8.53 -1.59 -20.78
C THR A 67 -7.88 -0.83 -21.93
N ASP A 68 -8.24 0.42 -22.07
CA ASP A 68 -7.67 1.46 -22.92
C ASP A 68 -8.01 2.83 -22.34
N LEU A 69 -7.50 3.93 -22.92
CA LEU A 69 -7.73 5.28 -22.39
C LEU A 69 -9.21 5.68 -22.39
N ASP A 70 -9.99 5.24 -23.35
CA ASP A 70 -11.42 5.58 -23.42
C ASP A 70 -12.23 4.81 -22.37
N ARG A 71 -11.90 3.53 -22.16
CA ARG A 71 -12.48 2.73 -21.07
C ARG A 71 -12.13 3.30 -19.70
N ILE A 72 -10.88 3.70 -19.50
CA ILE A 72 -10.44 4.35 -18.26
C ILE A 72 -11.24 5.62 -17.97
N ARG A 73 -11.43 6.49 -19.00
CA ARG A 73 -12.20 7.74 -18.86
C ARG A 73 -13.67 7.50 -18.55
N GLN A 74 -14.24 6.40 -19.04
CA GLN A 74 -15.65 6.03 -18.87
C GLN A 74 -15.89 5.09 -17.67
N ASP A 75 -14.83 4.69 -16.94
CA ASP A 75 -14.89 3.67 -15.87
C ASP A 75 -15.51 2.34 -16.35
N LYS A 76 -15.10 1.88 -17.56
CA LYS A 76 -15.61 0.69 -18.26
C LYS A 76 -14.55 -0.36 -18.56
N ASP A 77 -13.52 -0.42 -17.73
CA ASP A 77 -12.54 -1.50 -17.76
C ASP A 77 -13.22 -2.85 -17.53
N VAL A 78 -12.71 -3.91 -18.16
CA VAL A 78 -13.30 -5.23 -18.05
C VAL A 78 -12.33 -6.18 -17.36
N ARG A 79 -12.72 -6.69 -16.21
CA ARG A 79 -11.97 -7.76 -15.52
C ARG A 79 -12.26 -9.08 -16.21
N LEU A 80 -11.26 -9.62 -16.91
CA LEU A 80 -11.36 -10.91 -17.61
C LEU A 80 -11.16 -12.06 -16.63
N LEU A 81 -10.16 -11.96 -15.78
CA LEU A 81 -9.73 -12.99 -14.85
C LEU A 81 -9.15 -12.37 -13.59
N ARG A 82 -9.38 -13.00 -12.44
CA ARG A 82 -8.66 -12.74 -11.20
C ARG A 82 -8.33 -14.01 -10.47
N GLY A 83 -7.27 -14.01 -9.68
CA GLY A 83 -6.94 -15.16 -8.86
C GLY A 83 -5.82 -14.90 -7.88
N GLU A 84 -5.56 -15.92 -7.08
CA GLU A 84 -4.51 -15.95 -6.08
C GLU A 84 -3.86 -17.32 -6.04
N VAL A 85 -2.55 -17.35 -5.94
CA VAL A 85 -1.76 -18.55 -5.69
C VAL A 85 -1.19 -18.45 -4.30
N GLU A 86 -1.50 -19.39 -3.44
CA GLU A 86 -1.01 -19.45 -2.06
C GLU A 86 -0.07 -20.64 -1.87
N ARG A 87 0.79 -20.57 -0.85
CA ARG A 87 1.74 -21.64 -0.49
C ARG A 87 2.71 -22.02 -1.63
N ILE A 88 3.18 -21.03 -2.38
CA ILE A 88 4.24 -21.23 -3.38
C ILE A 88 5.48 -21.79 -2.69
N GLY A 89 6.08 -22.83 -3.26
CA GLY A 89 7.20 -23.57 -2.69
C GLY A 89 6.78 -24.92 -2.07
N ALA A 90 5.48 -25.21 -2.06
CA ALA A 90 4.89 -26.46 -1.59
C ALA A 90 3.77 -26.90 -2.54
N GLU A 91 2.78 -27.64 -2.03
CA GLU A 91 1.53 -27.85 -2.73
C GLU A 91 0.71 -26.54 -2.73
N ALA A 92 0.78 -25.81 -3.81
CA ALA A 92 0.12 -24.51 -3.94
C ALA A 92 -1.38 -24.67 -4.17
N VAL A 93 -2.15 -23.76 -3.56
CA VAL A 93 -3.59 -23.60 -3.80
C VAL A 93 -3.78 -22.44 -4.75
N VAL A 94 -4.37 -22.69 -5.90
CA VAL A 94 -4.67 -21.70 -6.93
C VAL A 94 -6.16 -21.44 -6.95
N THR A 95 -6.58 -20.26 -6.54
CA THR A 95 -7.98 -19.83 -6.66
C THR A 95 -8.09 -18.88 -7.83
N VAL A 96 -9.03 -19.17 -8.76
CA VAL A 96 -9.27 -18.38 -9.97
C VAL A 96 -10.73 -18.03 -10.10
N GLN A 97 -11.03 -16.92 -10.75
CA GLN A 97 -12.40 -16.46 -11.00
C GLN A 97 -12.44 -15.68 -12.30
N LYS A 98 -13.27 -16.13 -13.25
CA LYS A 98 -13.57 -15.42 -14.50
C LYS A 98 -14.58 -14.32 -14.24
N GLY A 99 -14.24 -13.07 -14.56
CA GLY A 99 -15.13 -11.92 -14.33
C GLY A 99 -15.71 -11.93 -12.91
N ASP A 100 -17.04 -11.88 -12.82
CA ASP A 100 -17.79 -11.98 -11.54
C ASP A 100 -18.42 -13.39 -11.36
N GLY A 101 -17.95 -14.39 -12.11
CA GLY A 101 -18.44 -15.77 -12.04
C GLY A 101 -18.03 -16.49 -10.75
N ALA A 102 -18.29 -17.81 -10.71
CA ALA A 102 -17.92 -18.65 -9.57
C ALA A 102 -16.39 -18.77 -9.42
N LYS A 103 -15.92 -18.88 -8.19
CA LYS A 103 -14.52 -19.21 -7.88
C LYS A 103 -14.27 -20.69 -8.15
N GLN A 104 -13.13 -20.97 -8.76
CA GLN A 104 -12.60 -22.32 -8.94
C GLN A 104 -11.31 -22.45 -8.15
N THR A 105 -11.13 -23.55 -7.44
CA THR A 105 -9.91 -23.84 -6.70
C THR A 105 -9.21 -25.05 -7.30
N LEU A 106 -7.92 -24.93 -7.56
CA LEU A 106 -7.03 -25.93 -8.12
C LEU A 106 -5.86 -26.13 -7.16
N THR A 107 -5.23 -27.32 -7.18
CA THR A 107 -3.97 -27.57 -6.49
C THR A 107 -2.90 -27.91 -7.51
N SER A 108 -1.67 -27.42 -7.28
CA SER A 108 -0.53 -27.70 -8.15
C SER A 108 0.76 -27.62 -7.38
N SER A 109 1.75 -28.43 -7.74
CA SER A 109 3.10 -28.34 -7.18
C SER A 109 3.88 -27.22 -7.86
N LEU A 110 3.91 -26.06 -7.24
CA LEU A 110 4.58 -24.86 -7.76
C LEU A 110 5.79 -24.52 -6.89
N LYS A 111 6.98 -24.75 -7.43
CA LYS A 111 8.25 -24.65 -6.67
C LYS A 111 8.63 -23.22 -6.30
N ASP A 112 8.30 -22.27 -7.15
CA ASP A 112 8.69 -20.87 -7.01
C ASP A 112 7.72 -19.92 -7.76
N ILE A 113 8.00 -18.63 -7.69
CA ILE A 113 7.21 -17.60 -8.35
C ILE A 113 7.22 -17.75 -9.87
N SER A 114 8.33 -18.17 -10.48
CA SER A 114 8.42 -18.36 -11.93
C SER A 114 7.47 -19.49 -12.39
N GLY A 115 7.48 -20.61 -11.67
CA GLY A 115 6.54 -21.72 -11.93
C GLY A 115 5.08 -21.31 -11.73
N ALA A 116 4.79 -20.48 -10.73
CA ALA A 116 3.44 -19.95 -10.51
C ALA A 116 2.98 -19.02 -11.65
N LEU A 117 3.85 -18.19 -12.17
CA LEU A 117 3.58 -17.29 -13.29
C LEU A 117 3.37 -18.06 -14.60
N ASP A 118 4.22 -19.05 -14.89
CA ASP A 118 4.04 -19.92 -16.06
C ASP A 118 2.71 -20.68 -16.00
N PHE A 119 2.37 -21.23 -14.83
CA PHE A 119 1.08 -21.88 -14.60
C PHE A 119 -0.09 -20.94 -14.89
N ILE A 120 -0.09 -19.73 -14.34
CA ILE A 120 -1.16 -18.74 -14.54
C ILE A 120 -1.30 -18.39 -16.02
N LEU A 121 -0.19 -18.13 -16.74
CA LEU A 121 -0.21 -17.78 -18.16
C LEU A 121 -0.80 -18.91 -19.01
N ARG A 122 -0.36 -20.14 -18.80
CA ARG A 122 -0.85 -21.31 -19.52
C ARG A 122 -2.31 -21.59 -19.22
N TRP A 123 -2.69 -21.50 -17.94
CA TRP A 123 -4.07 -21.72 -17.54
C TRP A 123 -5.00 -20.64 -18.11
N ALA A 124 -4.60 -19.38 -18.07
CA ALA A 124 -5.37 -18.27 -18.63
C ALA A 124 -5.62 -18.42 -20.14
N ALA A 125 -4.62 -18.97 -20.88
CA ALA A 125 -4.70 -19.24 -22.31
C ALA A 125 -5.36 -20.58 -22.65
N SER A 126 -5.71 -21.40 -21.65
CA SER A 126 -6.37 -22.70 -21.89
C SER A 126 -7.89 -22.55 -22.04
N PRO A 127 -8.55 -23.53 -22.70
CA PRO A 127 -10.02 -23.55 -22.75
C PRO A 127 -10.69 -23.59 -21.39
N ASP A 128 -10.02 -24.14 -20.37
CA ASP A 128 -10.54 -24.27 -19.00
C ASP A 128 -10.77 -22.92 -18.31
N SER A 129 -10.02 -21.87 -18.70
CA SER A 129 -10.22 -20.52 -18.20
C SER A 129 -11.56 -19.93 -18.64
N GLY A 130 -12.08 -20.39 -19.78
CA GLY A 130 -13.28 -19.87 -20.43
C GLY A 130 -13.17 -18.38 -20.86
N VAL A 131 -11.96 -17.79 -20.88
CA VAL A 131 -11.72 -16.39 -21.27
C VAL A 131 -11.46 -16.35 -22.77
N SER A 132 -12.46 -15.94 -23.55
CA SER A 132 -12.38 -15.89 -25.02
C SER A 132 -11.37 -14.88 -25.55
N GLU A 133 -11.05 -13.85 -24.75
CA GLU A 133 -10.12 -12.78 -25.08
C GLU A 133 -8.64 -13.16 -24.93
N ILE A 134 -8.37 -14.33 -24.32
CA ILE A 134 -7.02 -14.86 -24.09
C ILE A 134 -6.98 -16.30 -24.63
N GLN A 135 -6.53 -16.46 -25.86
CA GLN A 135 -6.40 -17.76 -26.53
C GLN A 135 -4.96 -18.26 -26.60
N SER A 136 -4.04 -17.33 -26.35
CA SER A 136 -2.60 -17.59 -26.31
C SER A 136 -1.92 -16.63 -25.33
N ILE A 137 -0.70 -16.96 -24.92
CA ILE A 137 0.14 -16.07 -24.09
C ILE A 137 0.40 -14.74 -24.82
N GLY A 138 0.42 -14.75 -26.17
CA GLY A 138 0.59 -13.56 -26.99
C GLY A 138 -0.56 -12.54 -26.90
N ASP A 139 -1.70 -12.92 -26.33
CA ASP A 139 -2.82 -11.99 -26.11
C ASP A 139 -2.67 -11.17 -24.84
N ILE A 140 -1.60 -11.38 -24.06
CA ILE A 140 -1.17 -10.48 -22.97
C ILE A 140 -0.30 -9.37 -23.59
N HIS A 141 -0.82 -8.15 -23.55
CA HIS A 141 -0.19 -7.01 -24.22
C HIS A 141 0.77 -6.22 -23.32
N ALA A 142 0.61 -6.33 -22.00
CA ALA A 142 1.44 -5.64 -21.03
C ALA A 142 1.33 -6.29 -19.63
N VAL A 143 2.30 -5.99 -18.76
CA VAL A 143 2.28 -6.43 -17.37
C VAL A 143 2.46 -5.24 -16.44
N GLY A 144 1.56 -5.10 -15.46
CA GLY A 144 1.66 -4.17 -14.34
C GLY A 144 2.12 -4.88 -13.08
N HIS A 145 3.19 -4.40 -12.46
CA HIS A 145 3.72 -4.96 -11.23
C HIS A 145 3.50 -4.00 -10.06
N ARG A 146 2.91 -4.49 -8.98
CA ARG A 146 3.01 -3.81 -7.70
C ARG A 146 4.43 -3.97 -7.16
N VAL A 147 5.09 -2.84 -6.88
CA VAL A 147 6.40 -2.79 -6.23
C VAL A 147 6.24 -2.08 -4.89
N VAL A 148 6.71 -2.70 -3.81
CA VAL A 148 6.42 -2.19 -2.47
C VAL A 148 7.15 -0.88 -2.20
N HIS A 149 8.42 -0.74 -2.60
CA HIS A 149 9.20 0.45 -2.26
C HIS A 149 9.92 1.06 -3.45
N GLY A 150 9.63 2.33 -3.71
CA GLY A 150 10.25 3.12 -4.79
C GLY A 150 11.31 4.12 -4.31
N GLY A 151 11.57 4.21 -3.01
CA GLY A 151 12.48 5.21 -2.45
C GLY A 151 12.01 6.64 -2.74
N GLU A 152 12.96 7.54 -2.88
CA GLU A 152 12.71 8.92 -3.33
C GLU A 152 12.76 9.07 -4.86
N SER A 153 13.26 8.03 -5.56
CA SER A 153 13.50 8.08 -7.00
C SER A 153 12.24 7.80 -7.82
N PHE A 154 11.31 7.02 -7.30
CA PHE A 154 10.09 6.64 -8.02
C PHE A 154 8.86 7.27 -7.39
N THR A 155 8.44 8.38 -7.97
CA THR A 155 7.31 9.20 -7.51
C THR A 155 6.05 8.97 -8.32
N ASP A 156 6.12 8.14 -9.36
CA ASP A 156 5.02 7.75 -10.24
C ASP A 156 5.26 6.34 -10.79
N SER A 157 4.28 5.80 -11.51
CA SER A 157 4.39 4.54 -12.24
C SER A 157 5.36 4.70 -13.42
N VAL A 158 6.23 3.71 -13.67
CA VAL A 158 7.28 3.81 -14.68
C VAL A 158 7.40 2.54 -15.52
N LEU A 159 7.72 2.70 -16.81
CA LEU A 159 8.08 1.60 -17.69
C LEU A 159 9.39 0.95 -17.20
N ILE A 160 9.40 -0.36 -17.05
CA ILE A 160 10.53 -1.10 -16.52
C ILE A 160 11.62 -1.25 -17.60
N THR A 161 12.71 -0.53 -17.39
CA THR A 161 13.98 -0.64 -18.11
C THR A 161 15.05 -1.23 -17.19
N ASP A 162 16.24 -1.55 -17.69
CA ASP A 162 17.36 -2.00 -16.86
C ASP A 162 17.75 -0.95 -15.81
N LYS A 163 17.64 0.35 -16.16
CA LYS A 163 17.85 1.46 -15.20
C LYS A 163 16.83 1.45 -14.07
N VAL A 164 15.56 1.15 -14.39
CA VAL A 164 14.48 1.04 -13.38
C VAL A 164 14.70 -0.19 -12.50
N LEU A 165 15.10 -1.33 -13.07
CA LEU A 165 15.43 -2.53 -12.29
C LEU A 165 16.55 -2.24 -11.29
N ASN A 166 17.63 -1.62 -11.71
CA ASN A 166 18.72 -1.21 -10.82
C ASN A 166 18.24 -0.23 -9.73
N GLY A 167 17.34 0.71 -10.09
CA GLY A 167 16.73 1.62 -9.12
C GLY A 167 15.90 0.91 -8.06
N ILE A 168 15.13 -0.12 -8.44
CA ILE A 168 14.37 -0.95 -7.50
C ILE A 168 15.32 -1.80 -6.62
N GLU A 169 16.42 -2.29 -7.19
CA GLU A 169 17.48 -2.99 -6.43
C GLU A 169 18.08 -2.11 -5.35
N ASN A 170 18.37 -0.85 -5.66
CA ASN A 170 18.91 0.12 -4.70
C ASN A 170 17.92 0.44 -3.55
N CYS A 171 16.65 0.08 -3.69
CA CYS A 171 15.65 0.19 -2.63
C CYS A 171 15.51 -1.09 -1.78
N ILE A 172 16.32 -2.13 -2.01
CA ILE A 172 16.24 -3.39 -1.24
C ILE A 172 16.47 -3.15 0.25
N ASP A 173 17.44 -2.32 0.62
CA ASP A 173 17.73 -2.00 2.02
C ASP A 173 16.54 -1.34 2.74
N LEU A 174 15.66 -0.65 2.01
CA LEU A 174 14.42 -0.05 2.54
C LEU A 174 13.27 -1.05 2.63
N ALA A 175 13.28 -2.12 1.83
CA ALA A 175 12.23 -3.14 1.81
C ALA A 175 12.82 -4.55 1.57
N PRO A 176 13.67 -5.07 2.47
CA PRO A 176 14.43 -6.33 2.26
C PRO A 176 13.53 -7.56 2.17
N LEU A 177 12.33 -7.51 2.74
CA LEU A 177 11.37 -8.62 2.71
C LEU A 177 10.48 -8.62 1.44
N HIS A 178 10.43 -7.51 0.68
CA HIS A 178 9.45 -7.32 -0.40
C HIS A 178 10.11 -7.09 -1.77
N ASN A 179 10.99 -6.11 -1.91
CA ASN A 179 11.57 -5.74 -3.20
C ASN A 179 12.31 -6.89 -3.89
N PRO A 180 13.08 -7.77 -3.20
CA PRO A 180 13.68 -8.93 -3.84
C PRO A 180 12.66 -9.86 -4.51
N THR A 181 11.49 -10.04 -3.90
CA THR A 181 10.41 -10.86 -4.45
C THR A 181 9.76 -10.17 -5.66
N ASN A 182 9.52 -8.84 -5.58
CA ASN A 182 9.00 -8.09 -6.70
C ASN A 182 9.94 -8.17 -7.91
N LEU A 183 11.25 -8.01 -7.72
CA LEU A 183 12.26 -8.14 -8.78
C LEU A 183 12.27 -9.54 -9.40
N ARG A 184 12.13 -10.61 -8.61
CA ARG A 184 12.02 -11.98 -9.13
C ARG A 184 10.80 -12.13 -10.05
N GLY A 185 9.64 -11.60 -9.64
CA GLY A 185 8.43 -11.60 -10.46
C GLY A 185 8.62 -10.86 -11.79
N ILE A 186 9.22 -9.67 -11.75
CA ILE A 186 9.49 -8.87 -12.96
C ILE A 186 10.43 -9.61 -13.92
N ARG A 187 11.54 -10.17 -13.40
CA ARG A 187 12.50 -10.92 -14.23
C ARG A 187 11.88 -12.18 -14.83
N ALA A 188 11.12 -12.93 -14.04
CA ALA A 188 10.43 -14.12 -14.53
C ALA A 188 9.43 -13.79 -15.66
N MET A 189 8.69 -12.69 -15.53
CA MET A 189 7.78 -12.25 -16.60
C MET A 189 8.54 -11.83 -17.87
N ARG A 190 9.72 -11.18 -17.73
CA ARG A 190 10.56 -10.83 -18.86
C ARG A 190 11.10 -12.06 -19.60
N GLU A 191 11.40 -13.15 -18.88
CA GLU A 191 11.81 -14.42 -19.46
C GLU A 191 10.63 -15.16 -20.14
N LEU A 192 9.46 -15.18 -19.51
CA LEU A 192 8.28 -15.91 -20.01
C LEU A 192 7.63 -15.24 -21.24
N LEU A 193 7.51 -13.91 -21.23
CA LEU A 193 6.82 -13.14 -22.28
C LEU A 193 7.77 -12.54 -23.31
N GLY A 194 9.08 -12.53 -23.02
CA GLY A 194 10.10 -11.86 -23.85
C GLY A 194 10.19 -10.34 -23.61
N PRO A 195 11.29 -9.73 -24.07
CA PRO A 195 11.60 -8.33 -23.79
C PRO A 195 10.70 -7.32 -24.53
N GLN A 196 9.94 -7.78 -25.55
CA GLN A 196 9.04 -6.93 -26.35
C GLN A 196 7.73 -6.61 -25.63
N ILE A 197 7.33 -7.39 -24.62
CA ILE A 197 6.13 -7.10 -23.85
C ILE A 197 6.47 -6.06 -22.78
N PRO A 198 5.85 -4.86 -22.83
CA PRO A 198 6.13 -3.79 -21.87
C PRO A 198 5.68 -4.17 -20.47
N GLN A 199 6.51 -3.86 -19.50
CA GLN A 199 6.22 -4.05 -18.08
C GLN A 199 6.31 -2.72 -17.35
N VAL A 200 5.39 -2.45 -16.43
CA VAL A 200 5.31 -1.20 -15.65
C VAL A 200 5.39 -1.50 -14.16
N ALA A 201 6.20 -0.74 -13.44
CA ALA A 201 6.25 -0.76 -11.98
C ALA A 201 5.33 0.32 -11.40
N VAL A 202 4.45 -0.07 -10.50
CA VAL A 202 3.55 0.80 -9.75
C VAL A 202 3.90 0.67 -8.27
N PHE A 203 4.29 1.79 -7.64
CA PHE A 203 4.90 1.77 -6.31
C PHE A 203 3.90 2.12 -5.21
N ASP A 204 3.87 1.32 -4.13
CA ASP A 204 3.05 1.59 -2.94
C ASP A 204 3.41 2.92 -2.27
N THR A 205 4.67 3.33 -2.35
CA THR A 205 5.16 4.57 -1.74
C THR A 205 4.87 5.82 -2.57
N ALA A 206 4.58 5.68 -3.87
CA ALA A 206 4.51 6.81 -4.80
C ALA A 206 3.41 7.84 -4.44
N PHE A 207 2.24 7.38 -3.97
CA PHE A 207 1.15 8.28 -3.58
C PHE A 207 1.53 9.23 -2.43
N HIS A 208 2.41 8.77 -1.54
CA HIS A 208 2.89 9.53 -0.38
C HIS A 208 4.09 10.44 -0.70
N HIS A 209 4.55 10.48 -1.94
CA HIS A 209 5.62 11.37 -2.38
C HIS A 209 5.31 12.85 -2.12
N SER A 210 4.03 13.25 -2.11
CA SER A 210 3.58 14.61 -1.89
C SER A 210 3.67 15.09 -0.42
N LEU A 211 4.14 14.25 0.52
CA LEU A 211 4.35 14.63 1.91
C LEU A 211 5.32 15.82 2.01
N ALA A 212 4.98 16.79 2.85
CA ALA A 212 5.86 17.92 3.14
C ALA A 212 7.03 17.48 4.04
N GLU A 213 8.14 18.22 4.00
CA GLU A 213 9.37 17.88 4.72
C GLU A 213 9.12 17.65 6.22
N HIS A 214 8.34 18.51 6.86
CA HIS A 214 7.97 18.37 8.27
C HIS A 214 7.05 17.18 8.58
N SER A 215 6.40 16.57 7.57
CA SER A 215 5.57 15.37 7.74
C SER A 215 6.38 14.09 7.53
N TYR A 216 7.40 14.12 6.65
CA TYR A 216 8.16 12.91 6.36
C TYR A 216 9.44 12.76 7.16
N LEU A 217 10.05 13.85 7.69
CA LEU A 217 11.27 13.73 8.47
C LEU A 217 10.98 13.22 9.88
N TYR A 218 11.83 12.32 10.35
CA TYR A 218 11.91 11.99 11.76
C TYR A 218 12.76 13.03 12.50
N ALA A 219 12.38 13.38 13.73
CA ALA A 219 13.13 14.32 14.58
C ALA A 219 14.40 13.68 15.18
N ILE A 220 15.26 13.14 14.31
CA ILE A 220 16.57 12.55 14.63
C ILE A 220 17.67 13.35 13.91
N PRO A 221 18.97 13.12 14.17
CA PRO A 221 20.02 13.90 13.53
C PRO A 221 19.89 13.94 12.00
N TYR A 222 19.74 15.14 11.44
CA TYR A 222 19.40 15.38 10.03
C TYR A 222 20.36 14.71 9.03
N HIS A 223 21.64 14.54 9.41
CA HIS A 223 22.62 13.86 8.57
C HIS A 223 22.27 12.39 8.28
N LEU A 224 21.45 11.74 9.12
CA LEU A 224 20.98 10.37 8.89
C LEU A 224 20.02 10.33 7.70
N TYR A 225 19.13 11.32 7.58
CA TYR A 225 18.33 11.48 6.38
C TYR A 225 19.22 11.71 5.15
N LEU A 226 20.16 12.66 5.21
CA LEU A 226 21.03 12.98 4.07
C LEU A 226 21.84 11.76 3.59
N ARG A 227 22.32 10.92 4.53
CA ARG A 227 23.21 9.80 4.21
C ARG A 227 22.44 8.53 3.85
N TYR A 228 21.37 8.23 4.56
CA TYR A 228 20.68 6.94 4.50
C TYR A 228 19.24 7.03 4.03
N ARG A 229 18.75 8.24 3.73
CA ARG A 229 17.35 8.50 3.33
C ARG A 229 16.34 8.00 4.36
N ILE A 230 16.71 8.09 5.67
CA ILE A 230 15.81 7.73 6.77
C ILE A 230 14.73 8.79 6.89
N ARG A 231 13.53 8.41 6.44
CA ARG A 231 12.32 9.26 6.45
C ARG A 231 11.07 8.38 6.44
N ARG A 232 9.91 8.98 6.69
CA ARG A 232 8.61 8.38 6.42
C ARG A 232 8.39 8.28 4.91
N TYR A 233 8.05 7.09 4.41
CA TYR A 233 7.64 6.85 3.02
C TYR A 233 6.14 6.60 2.91
N GLY A 234 5.59 5.81 3.83
CA GLY A 234 4.21 5.36 3.78
C GLY A 234 4.00 4.23 2.76
N PHE A 235 2.95 3.46 2.95
CA PHE A 235 2.62 2.29 2.12
C PHE A 235 1.11 2.21 1.88
N HIS A 236 0.65 1.20 1.15
CA HIS A 236 -0.72 1.09 0.64
C HIS A 236 -1.14 2.32 -0.19
N GLY A 237 -0.17 3.00 -0.79
CA GLY A 237 -0.43 4.22 -1.55
C GLY A 237 -1.36 4.00 -2.74
N ILE A 238 -1.30 2.82 -3.37
CA ILE A 238 -2.21 2.45 -4.46
C ILE A 238 -3.65 2.40 -3.94
N SER A 239 -3.87 1.75 -2.79
CA SER A 239 -5.19 1.69 -2.15
C SER A 239 -5.70 3.07 -1.73
N HIS A 240 -4.88 3.88 -1.02
CA HIS A 240 -5.28 5.23 -0.61
C HIS A 240 -5.58 6.15 -1.81
N ARG A 241 -4.82 6.03 -2.89
CA ARG A 241 -5.09 6.74 -4.14
C ARG A 241 -6.41 6.29 -4.78
N TYR A 242 -6.70 4.99 -4.75
CA TYR A 242 -7.98 4.47 -5.23
C TYR A 242 -9.15 5.02 -4.39
N MET A 243 -9.00 5.11 -3.06
CA MET A 243 -10.03 5.71 -2.20
C MET A 243 -10.31 7.16 -2.56
N ALA A 244 -9.25 7.96 -2.77
CA ALA A 244 -9.41 9.35 -3.20
C ALA A 244 -10.10 9.46 -4.57
N TYR A 245 -9.70 8.62 -5.52
CA TYR A 245 -10.33 8.55 -6.85
C TYR A 245 -11.80 8.15 -6.75
N ARG A 246 -12.11 7.07 -6.04
CA ARG A 246 -13.47 6.53 -5.98
C ARG A 246 -14.41 7.45 -5.21
N TYR A 247 -13.97 8.00 -4.06
CA TYR A 247 -14.74 8.97 -3.29
C TYR A 247 -15.13 10.19 -4.14
N ARG A 248 -14.18 10.81 -4.86
CA ARG A 248 -14.51 11.96 -5.71
C ARG A 248 -15.45 11.60 -6.84
N THR A 249 -15.34 10.38 -7.40
CA THR A 249 -16.26 9.89 -8.44
C THR A 249 -17.69 9.76 -7.92
N ILE A 250 -17.88 9.12 -6.75
CA ILE A 250 -19.17 8.96 -6.09
C ILE A 250 -19.80 10.33 -5.79
N ARG A 251 -18.98 11.24 -5.28
CA ARG A 251 -19.42 12.59 -4.85
C ARG A 251 -19.46 13.59 -5.99
N LYS A 252 -19.00 13.24 -7.20
CA LYS A 252 -18.86 14.15 -8.35
C LYS A 252 -18.05 15.40 -8.03
N LEU A 253 -16.94 15.22 -7.30
CA LEU A 253 -16.04 16.29 -6.88
C LEU A 253 -14.83 16.36 -7.80
N SER A 254 -14.21 17.56 -7.88
CA SER A 254 -12.87 17.69 -8.44
C SER A 254 -11.82 17.07 -7.48
N ARG A 255 -10.60 16.93 -7.98
CA ARG A 255 -9.48 16.46 -7.16
C ARG A 255 -9.23 17.39 -5.98
N GLU A 256 -9.20 18.72 -6.25
CA GLU A 256 -8.92 19.77 -5.28
C GLU A 256 -9.96 19.82 -4.14
N GLN A 257 -11.19 19.37 -4.42
CA GLN A 257 -12.29 19.27 -3.45
C GLN A 257 -12.26 17.95 -2.64
N THR A 258 -11.25 17.10 -2.84
CA THR A 258 -11.19 15.79 -2.16
C THR A 258 -10.37 15.91 -0.87
N HIS A 259 -11.04 15.93 0.27
CA HIS A 259 -10.45 16.01 1.61
C HIS A 259 -10.96 14.86 2.48
N ILE A 260 -10.17 13.80 2.62
CA ILE A 260 -10.60 12.59 3.32
C ILE A 260 -9.50 12.02 4.23
N VAL A 261 -9.92 11.32 5.27
CA VAL A 261 -9.08 10.37 5.99
C VAL A 261 -9.39 8.97 5.47
N SER A 262 -8.42 8.34 4.84
CA SER A 262 -8.55 6.99 4.29
C SER A 262 -7.94 5.97 5.23
N LEU A 263 -8.67 4.91 5.56
CA LEU A 263 -8.26 3.80 6.42
C LEU A 263 -8.25 2.50 5.62
N HIS A 264 -7.06 2.00 5.30
CA HIS A 264 -6.89 0.65 4.77
C HIS A 264 -6.70 -0.32 5.95
N LEU A 265 -7.71 -1.14 6.23
CA LEU A 265 -7.74 -2.04 7.38
C LEU A 265 -7.82 -3.49 6.90
N GLY A 266 -6.68 -4.17 6.92
CA GLY A 266 -6.51 -5.58 6.58
C GLY A 266 -5.62 -6.29 7.61
N ASN A 267 -4.87 -7.33 7.18
CA ASN A 267 -3.81 -7.88 8.02
C ASN A 267 -2.67 -6.88 8.22
N GLY A 268 -2.31 -6.10 7.18
CA GLY A 268 -1.60 -4.84 7.29
C GLY A 268 -2.61 -3.69 7.35
N CYS A 269 -2.35 -2.67 8.15
CA CYS A 269 -3.25 -1.52 8.31
C CYS A 269 -2.50 -0.20 8.16
N SER A 270 -3.11 0.74 7.49
CA SER A 270 -2.61 2.12 7.40
C SER A 270 -3.75 3.13 7.33
N ALA A 271 -3.42 4.34 7.73
CA ALA A 271 -4.28 5.52 7.54
C ALA A 271 -3.53 6.55 6.69
N ALA A 272 -4.24 7.33 5.91
CA ALA A 272 -3.69 8.46 5.15
C ALA A 272 -4.59 9.69 5.26
N ALA A 273 -3.96 10.85 5.48
CA ALA A 273 -4.57 12.16 5.38
C ALA A 273 -4.46 12.63 3.92
N ILE A 274 -5.59 12.83 3.28
CA ILE A 274 -5.65 13.20 1.86
C ILE A 274 -6.35 14.56 1.75
N ARG A 275 -5.60 15.56 1.28
CA ARG A 275 -6.09 16.93 1.07
C ARG A 275 -5.86 17.37 -0.37
N GLY A 276 -6.93 17.85 -1.03
CA GLY A 276 -6.86 18.19 -2.45
C GLY A 276 -6.45 17.00 -3.31
N GLY A 277 -6.90 15.77 -2.94
CA GLY A 277 -6.57 14.54 -3.62
C GLY A 277 -5.10 14.10 -3.54
N ARG A 278 -4.30 14.70 -2.63
CA ARG A 278 -2.88 14.37 -2.39
C ARG A 278 -2.67 13.88 -0.96
N SER A 279 -1.78 12.92 -0.78
CA SER A 279 -1.36 12.51 0.56
C SER A 279 -0.57 13.64 1.23
N VAL A 280 -1.01 14.07 2.42
CA VAL A 280 -0.33 15.10 3.22
C VAL A 280 0.24 14.52 4.51
N ASP A 281 -0.23 13.34 4.93
CA ASP A 281 0.33 12.53 6.03
C ASP A 281 -0.10 11.07 5.89
N THR A 282 0.63 10.15 6.53
CA THR A 282 0.29 8.72 6.55
C THR A 282 0.82 8.06 7.82
N SER A 283 0.19 6.99 8.25
CA SER A 283 0.52 6.31 9.51
C SER A 283 1.74 5.40 9.42
N MET A 284 1.98 4.75 8.29
CA MET A 284 3.19 3.92 8.12
C MET A 284 4.40 4.81 7.90
N GLY A 285 5.55 4.37 8.40
CA GLY A 285 6.78 5.14 8.44
C GLY A 285 7.76 4.82 7.32
N MET A 286 9.04 4.67 7.71
CA MET A 286 10.11 4.16 6.86
C MET A 286 9.83 2.72 6.41
N THR A 287 9.20 1.94 7.29
CA THR A 287 8.76 0.56 7.05
C THR A 287 7.25 0.42 7.30
N PRO A 288 6.62 -0.68 6.87
CA PRO A 288 5.19 -0.91 7.15
C PRO A 288 4.89 -1.32 8.61
N LEU A 289 5.78 -1.06 9.58
CA LEU A 289 5.61 -1.41 10.98
C LEU A 289 4.94 -0.30 11.79
N GLU A 290 5.37 0.96 11.61
CA GLU A 290 4.85 2.13 12.32
C GLU A 290 3.36 2.35 12.05
N GLY A 291 2.64 2.92 13.01
CA GLY A 291 1.27 3.40 12.85
C GLY A 291 0.21 2.58 13.57
N LEU A 292 -0.77 2.10 12.83
CA LEU A 292 -1.92 1.37 13.37
C LEU A 292 -1.52 0.02 13.97
N VAL A 293 -2.31 -0.48 14.93
CA VAL A 293 -2.26 -1.89 15.32
C VAL A 293 -2.72 -2.74 14.14
N MET A 294 -2.00 -3.82 13.84
CA MET A 294 -2.26 -4.68 12.69
C MET A 294 -2.47 -6.13 13.14
N GLY A 295 -2.66 -7.05 12.22
CA GLY A 295 -2.84 -8.46 12.57
C GLY A 295 -1.69 -9.02 13.40
N THR A 296 -0.45 -8.85 12.93
CA THR A 296 0.77 -9.37 13.59
C THR A 296 1.81 -8.30 13.91
N ARG A 297 1.60 -7.05 13.47
CA ARG A 297 2.51 -5.92 13.69
C ARG A 297 2.00 -5.03 14.81
N SER A 298 2.93 -4.53 15.63
CA SER A 298 2.59 -3.71 16.80
C SER A 298 1.98 -2.34 16.48
N GLY A 299 2.33 -1.75 15.33
CA GLY A 299 2.17 -0.32 15.13
C GLY A 299 3.12 0.48 16.02
N ASP A 300 2.74 1.71 16.37
CA ASP A 300 3.55 2.60 17.19
C ASP A 300 3.93 1.98 18.53
N VAL A 301 5.21 2.07 18.84
CA VAL A 301 5.82 1.63 20.09
C VAL A 301 6.89 2.65 20.49
N ASP A 302 7.08 2.90 21.79
CA ASP A 302 8.20 3.69 22.27
C ASP A 302 9.52 2.99 21.88
N PRO A 303 10.45 3.66 21.17
CA PRO A 303 11.74 3.08 20.79
C PRO A 303 12.54 2.50 21.94
N ALA A 304 12.42 3.03 23.16
CA ALA A 304 13.10 2.52 24.36
C ALA A 304 12.64 1.11 24.75
N VAL A 305 11.42 0.72 24.37
CA VAL A 305 10.88 -0.62 24.63
C VAL A 305 11.70 -1.68 23.91
N LEU A 306 12.27 -1.39 22.72
CA LEU A 306 13.09 -2.33 21.97
C LEU A 306 14.32 -2.76 22.78
N GLY A 307 15.07 -1.77 23.31
CA GLY A 307 16.25 -2.04 24.15
C GLY A 307 15.89 -2.74 25.45
N PHE A 308 14.75 -2.36 26.06
CA PHE A 308 14.27 -2.98 27.29
C PHE A 308 13.94 -4.48 27.09
N ILE A 309 13.20 -4.83 26.04
CA ILE A 309 12.86 -6.23 25.72
C ILE A 309 14.13 -7.01 25.38
N ALA A 310 15.01 -6.45 24.54
CA ALA A 310 16.28 -7.09 24.18
C ALA A 310 17.08 -7.48 25.44
N ALA A 311 17.19 -6.57 26.40
CA ALA A 311 17.92 -6.82 27.64
C ALA A 311 17.21 -7.79 28.59
N LYS A 312 15.87 -7.79 28.67
CA LYS A 312 15.11 -8.67 29.56
C LYS A 312 14.97 -10.09 29.05
N GLU A 313 14.77 -10.25 27.76
CA GLU A 313 14.53 -11.56 27.12
C GLU A 313 15.82 -12.16 26.53
N GLY A 314 16.94 -11.43 26.56
CA GLY A 314 18.21 -11.88 25.97
C GLY A 314 18.18 -11.94 24.45
N LEU A 315 17.36 -11.10 23.82
CA LEU A 315 17.15 -11.07 22.36
C LEU A 315 18.08 -10.05 21.69
N SER A 316 18.49 -10.35 20.46
CA SER A 316 19.09 -9.36 19.57
C SER A 316 18.05 -8.33 19.10
N ILE A 317 18.48 -7.16 18.65
CA ILE A 317 17.59 -6.15 18.06
C ILE A 317 16.79 -6.71 16.88
N HIS A 318 17.40 -7.58 16.06
CA HIS A 318 16.74 -8.22 14.93
C HIS A 318 15.61 -9.18 15.36
N GLU A 319 15.81 -9.91 16.47
CA GLU A 319 14.76 -10.80 17.02
C GLU A 319 13.61 -9.98 17.60
N VAL A 320 13.89 -8.84 18.28
CA VAL A 320 12.87 -7.91 18.75
C VAL A 320 12.11 -7.31 17.57
N GLU A 321 12.78 -6.88 16.50
CA GLU A 321 12.15 -6.40 15.30
C GLU A 321 11.25 -7.48 14.65
N THR A 322 11.71 -8.72 14.60
CA THR A 322 10.92 -9.85 14.11
C THR A 322 9.68 -10.08 14.96
N MET A 323 9.78 -9.99 16.28
CA MET A 323 8.65 -10.10 17.21
C MET A 323 7.62 -8.99 16.97
N LEU A 324 8.07 -7.73 16.79
CA LEU A 324 7.19 -6.60 16.53
C LEU A 324 6.47 -6.71 15.18
N ASN A 325 7.07 -7.38 14.19
CA ASN A 325 6.49 -7.59 12.86
C ASN A 325 5.59 -8.82 12.75
N LYS A 326 5.87 -9.91 13.49
CA LYS A 326 5.24 -11.21 13.24
C LYS A 326 4.48 -11.79 14.43
N GLN A 327 4.72 -11.31 15.66
CA GLN A 327 4.18 -11.90 16.89
C GLN A 327 3.44 -10.88 17.76
N SER A 328 3.22 -9.68 17.24
CA SER A 328 2.60 -8.55 17.95
C SER A 328 1.18 -8.26 17.40
N GLY A 329 0.69 -7.07 17.56
CA GLY A 329 -0.62 -6.64 17.07
C GLY A 329 -1.78 -7.42 17.70
N LEU A 330 -2.80 -7.72 16.90
CA LEU A 330 -3.96 -8.50 17.34
C LEU A 330 -3.55 -9.85 17.89
N LEU A 331 -2.64 -10.56 17.20
CA LEU A 331 -2.11 -11.86 17.64
C LEU A 331 -1.43 -11.75 19.00
N GLY A 332 -0.53 -10.79 19.17
CA GLY A 332 0.25 -10.64 20.40
C GLY A 332 -0.61 -10.30 21.62
N ILE A 333 -1.60 -9.41 21.45
CA ILE A 333 -2.50 -9.00 22.53
C ILE A 333 -3.51 -10.11 22.86
N SER A 334 -4.16 -10.68 21.85
CA SER A 334 -5.14 -11.76 22.08
C SER A 334 -4.49 -13.05 22.56
N GLY A 335 -3.31 -13.40 22.03
CA GLY A 335 -2.68 -14.70 22.22
C GLY A 335 -3.42 -15.83 21.48
N LEU A 336 -4.39 -15.52 20.64
CA LEU A 336 -5.24 -16.47 19.93
C LEU A 336 -4.98 -16.45 18.42
N THR A 337 -5.23 -15.33 17.78
CA THR A 337 -5.18 -15.19 16.33
C THR A 337 -5.00 -13.74 15.91
N HIS A 338 -4.59 -13.53 14.67
CA HIS A 338 -4.57 -12.23 13.99
C HIS A 338 -5.86 -11.97 13.18
N ASP A 339 -6.76 -12.95 13.07
CA ASP A 339 -8.00 -12.82 12.31
C ASP A 339 -9.05 -12.07 13.12
N MET A 340 -9.42 -10.87 12.68
CA MET A 340 -10.40 -10.01 13.35
C MET A 340 -11.78 -10.67 13.47
N ARG A 341 -12.16 -11.53 12.51
CA ARG A 341 -13.45 -12.23 12.53
C ARG A 341 -13.53 -13.17 13.72
N VAL A 342 -12.49 -14.01 13.86
CA VAL A 342 -12.39 -14.95 14.99
C VAL A 342 -12.35 -14.21 16.32
N LEU A 343 -11.60 -13.09 16.42
CA LEU A 343 -11.57 -12.28 17.64
C LEU A 343 -12.93 -11.70 18.00
N GLN A 344 -13.70 -11.24 17.00
CA GLN A 344 -15.07 -10.74 17.25
C GLN A 344 -16.03 -11.86 17.65
N ASP A 345 -15.86 -13.06 17.12
CA ASP A 345 -16.63 -14.24 17.52
C ASP A 345 -16.29 -14.65 18.96
N GLU A 346 -15.02 -14.69 19.34
CA GLU A 346 -14.57 -14.96 20.72
C GLU A 346 -15.13 -13.93 21.73
N VAL A 347 -15.18 -12.66 21.35
CA VAL A 347 -15.81 -11.62 22.17
C VAL A 347 -17.30 -11.88 22.34
N ARG A 348 -18.00 -12.24 21.25
CA ARG A 348 -19.46 -12.41 21.27
C ARG A 348 -19.88 -13.68 22.01
N GLU A 349 -19.16 -14.79 21.80
CA GLU A 349 -19.57 -16.12 22.27
C GLU A 349 -18.98 -16.47 23.65
N HIS A 350 -17.78 -15.99 23.95
CA HIS A 350 -17.05 -16.35 25.16
C HIS A 350 -16.71 -15.16 26.07
N ASP A 351 -17.04 -13.92 25.68
CA ASP A 351 -16.63 -12.66 26.36
C ASP A 351 -15.11 -12.63 26.68
N ASP A 352 -14.30 -13.20 25.76
CA ASP A 352 -12.86 -13.30 25.99
C ASP A 352 -12.23 -11.92 26.18
N ARG A 353 -11.65 -11.73 27.36
CA ARG A 353 -11.08 -10.45 27.79
C ARG A 353 -9.95 -9.98 26.87
N ARG A 354 -9.05 -10.87 26.41
CA ARG A 354 -7.90 -10.50 25.62
C ARG A 354 -8.28 -10.24 24.16
N ALA A 355 -9.22 -10.99 23.62
CA ALA A 355 -9.80 -10.73 22.31
C ALA A 355 -10.48 -9.35 22.30
N LYS A 356 -11.29 -9.04 23.31
CA LYS A 356 -11.94 -7.73 23.49
C LYS A 356 -10.92 -6.59 23.61
N LEU A 357 -9.85 -6.79 24.39
CA LEU A 357 -8.77 -5.82 24.52
C LEU A 357 -8.10 -5.57 23.17
N ALA A 358 -7.78 -6.61 22.40
CA ALA A 358 -7.13 -6.51 21.10
C ALA A 358 -8.00 -5.72 20.10
N VAL A 359 -9.29 -6.01 20.03
CA VAL A 359 -10.25 -5.28 19.17
C VAL A 359 -10.35 -3.81 19.60
N ASN A 360 -10.47 -3.55 20.90
CA ASN A 360 -10.54 -2.19 21.42
C ASN A 360 -9.26 -1.38 21.15
N MET A 361 -8.07 -1.97 21.32
CA MET A 361 -6.81 -1.33 21.01
C MET A 361 -6.70 -0.98 19.52
N PHE A 362 -7.15 -1.88 18.65
CA PHE A 362 -7.21 -1.65 17.20
C PHE A 362 -8.09 -0.46 16.86
N CYS A 363 -9.33 -0.43 17.36
CA CYS A 363 -10.26 0.67 17.12
C CYS A 363 -9.75 1.99 17.71
N TYR A 364 -9.23 1.97 18.94
CA TYR A 364 -8.70 3.14 19.62
C TYR A 364 -7.51 3.77 18.86
N ARG A 365 -6.57 2.96 18.39
CA ARG A 365 -5.42 3.45 17.62
C ARG A 365 -5.86 4.10 16.30
N ALA A 366 -6.78 3.46 15.57
CA ALA A 366 -7.32 4.02 14.33
C ALA A 366 -8.03 5.36 14.58
N ARG A 367 -8.84 5.47 15.64
CA ARG A 367 -9.50 6.71 16.07
C ARG A 367 -8.49 7.81 16.39
N LYS A 368 -7.39 7.50 17.09
CA LYS A 368 -6.32 8.49 17.36
C LYS A 368 -5.73 9.05 16.07
N TYR A 369 -5.45 8.20 15.09
CA TYR A 369 -4.94 8.66 13.79
C TYR A 369 -5.93 9.50 13.01
N ILE A 370 -7.23 9.17 13.06
CA ILE A 370 -8.27 10.04 12.49
C ILE A 370 -8.20 11.42 13.13
N GLY A 371 -8.19 11.51 14.46
CA GLY A 371 -8.11 12.79 15.18
C GLY A 371 -6.84 13.59 14.83
N ALA A 372 -5.67 12.93 14.77
CA ALA A 372 -4.41 13.55 14.37
C ALA A 372 -4.49 14.10 12.94
N PHE A 373 -5.04 13.33 12.00
CA PHE A 373 -5.13 13.74 10.60
C PHE A 373 -6.20 14.82 10.37
N LEU A 374 -7.31 14.80 11.11
CA LEU A 374 -8.26 15.91 11.09
C LEU A 374 -7.59 17.21 11.56
N ALA A 375 -6.78 17.16 12.60
CA ALA A 375 -6.02 18.31 13.07
C ALA A 375 -4.96 18.76 12.04
N ALA A 376 -4.19 17.85 11.47
CA ALA A 376 -3.15 18.15 10.48
C ALA A 376 -3.73 18.77 9.19
N MET A 377 -4.93 18.37 8.79
CA MET A 377 -5.61 18.90 7.59
C MET A 377 -6.48 20.13 7.87
N GLY A 378 -6.79 20.45 9.13
CA GLY A 378 -7.79 21.44 9.47
C GLY A 378 -9.23 20.97 9.26
N GLY A 379 -9.46 19.66 9.26
CA GLY A 379 -10.73 18.98 8.99
C GLY A 379 -10.69 18.09 7.75
N ALA A 380 -11.74 17.32 7.55
CA ALA A 380 -11.99 16.49 6.36
C ALA A 380 -13.49 16.40 6.08
N ASP A 381 -13.85 16.04 4.85
CA ASP A 381 -15.23 15.83 4.44
C ASP A 381 -15.73 14.42 4.78
N ALA A 382 -14.81 13.45 4.78
CA ALA A 382 -15.16 12.08 5.04
C ALA A 382 -14.02 11.23 5.62
N ILE A 383 -14.42 10.16 6.34
CA ILE A 383 -13.60 9.00 6.64
C ILE A 383 -14.00 7.89 5.66
N VAL A 384 -12.99 7.26 5.03
CA VAL A 384 -13.24 6.18 4.07
C VAL A 384 -12.59 4.90 4.60
N PHE A 385 -13.41 3.87 4.80
CA PHE A 385 -13.00 2.53 5.25
C PHE A 385 -12.82 1.61 4.05
N THR A 386 -11.67 0.92 4.01
CA THR A 386 -11.34 -0.07 2.98
C THR A 386 -10.44 -1.18 3.55
N GLY A 387 -10.11 -2.17 2.74
CA GLY A 387 -9.40 -3.38 3.16
C GLY A 387 -10.32 -4.37 3.87
N GLY A 388 -9.91 -5.62 3.96
CA GLY A 388 -10.79 -6.72 4.38
C GLY A 388 -11.56 -6.50 5.69
N ILE A 389 -10.93 -5.88 6.70
CA ILE A 389 -11.59 -5.53 7.97
C ILE A 389 -12.48 -4.30 7.78
N GLY A 390 -11.98 -3.25 7.12
CA GLY A 390 -12.72 -2.01 6.91
C GLY A 390 -14.00 -2.22 6.09
N GLU A 391 -13.94 -3.07 5.08
CA GLU A 391 -15.04 -3.40 4.18
C GLU A 391 -16.09 -4.30 4.82
N ASN A 392 -15.67 -5.28 5.65
CA ASN A 392 -16.54 -6.38 6.06
C ASN A 392 -16.88 -6.41 7.54
N SER A 393 -16.35 -5.50 8.39
CA SER A 393 -16.60 -5.50 9.82
C SER A 393 -17.34 -4.25 10.30
N PRO A 394 -18.70 -4.25 10.32
CA PRO A 394 -19.49 -3.16 10.86
C PRO A 394 -19.16 -2.82 12.32
N GLY A 395 -18.86 -3.83 13.14
CA GLY A 395 -18.51 -3.65 14.56
C GLY A 395 -17.21 -2.87 14.74
N VAL A 396 -16.17 -3.17 13.94
CA VAL A 396 -14.90 -2.43 13.97
C VAL A 396 -15.12 -0.98 13.52
N ARG A 397 -15.87 -0.75 12.44
CA ARG A 397 -16.16 0.62 11.97
C ARG A 397 -16.92 1.42 13.02
N ALA A 398 -17.91 0.82 13.67
CA ALA A 398 -18.64 1.45 14.78
C ALA A 398 -17.71 1.78 15.94
N GLY A 399 -16.86 0.83 16.36
CA GLY A 399 -15.87 1.04 17.42
C GLY A 399 -14.83 2.12 17.09
N ILE A 400 -14.45 2.28 15.82
CA ILE A 400 -13.56 3.37 15.37
C ILE A 400 -14.28 4.72 15.40
N CYS A 401 -15.54 4.77 14.95
CA CYS A 401 -16.33 5.99 14.86
C CYS A 401 -16.83 6.51 16.23
N GLU A 402 -16.89 5.64 17.23
CA GLU A 402 -17.34 6.00 18.58
C GLU A 402 -16.53 7.17 19.16
N GLY A 403 -17.20 8.22 19.67
CA GLY A 403 -16.55 9.41 20.23
C GLY A 403 -15.99 10.38 19.19
N LEU A 404 -16.40 10.28 17.91
CA LEU A 404 -16.07 11.26 16.86
C LEU A 404 -17.22 12.26 16.58
N GLU A 405 -18.26 12.28 17.40
CA GLU A 405 -19.41 13.19 17.27
C GLU A 405 -19.00 14.66 17.37
N TRP A 406 -17.97 14.96 18.16
CA TRP A 406 -17.37 16.30 18.25
C TRP A 406 -16.81 16.78 16.90
N ALA A 407 -16.35 15.86 16.06
CA ALA A 407 -15.87 16.16 14.71
C ALA A 407 -17.03 16.31 13.71
N GLY A 408 -18.26 16.05 14.15
CA GLY A 408 -19.46 16.12 13.32
C GLY A 408 -19.79 14.82 12.60
N LEU A 409 -19.23 13.68 13.03
CA LEU A 409 -19.62 12.36 12.55
C LEU A 409 -20.88 11.88 13.29
N SER A 410 -21.85 11.40 12.52
CA SER A 410 -23.01 10.67 13.04
C SER A 410 -23.15 9.37 12.26
N LEU A 411 -22.76 8.26 12.89
CA LEU A 411 -22.84 6.93 12.26
C LEU A 411 -24.30 6.47 12.18
N ASP A 412 -24.74 6.04 11.00
CA ASP A 412 -26.02 5.38 10.80
C ASP A 412 -25.83 3.86 11.03
N VAL A 413 -26.34 3.38 12.17
CA VAL A 413 -26.14 1.99 12.62
C VAL A 413 -26.67 0.97 11.60
N GLU A 414 -27.84 1.25 11.00
CA GLU A 414 -28.45 0.31 10.06
C GLU A 414 -27.76 0.34 8.69
N LYS A 415 -27.38 1.51 8.19
CA LYS A 415 -26.56 1.62 6.98
C LYS A 415 -25.22 0.91 7.19
N ASN A 416 -24.55 1.14 8.33
CA ASN A 416 -23.28 0.49 8.64
C ASN A 416 -23.39 -1.04 8.68
N LYS A 417 -24.42 -1.60 9.31
CA LYS A 417 -24.64 -3.05 9.37
C LYS A 417 -24.87 -3.68 7.98
N LYS A 418 -25.60 -2.99 7.10
CA LYS A 418 -25.94 -3.49 5.75
C LYS A 418 -24.79 -3.37 4.74
N THR A 419 -23.84 -2.44 4.97
CA THR A 419 -22.74 -2.19 4.06
C THR A 419 -21.58 -3.14 4.36
N ILE A 420 -21.57 -4.32 3.71
CA ILE A 420 -20.56 -5.36 3.87
C ILE A 420 -20.03 -5.73 2.50
N GLY A 421 -18.74 -5.47 2.24
CA GLY A 421 -18.09 -5.75 0.95
C GLY A 421 -18.65 -4.97 -0.24
N VAL A 422 -19.47 -3.96 0.02
CA VAL A 422 -20.08 -3.10 -1.00
C VAL A 422 -19.84 -1.63 -0.69
N GLU A 423 -19.89 -0.81 -1.74
CA GLU A 423 -19.73 0.62 -1.63
C GLU A 423 -20.97 1.27 -1.02
N GLY A 424 -20.78 2.16 -0.04
CA GLY A 424 -21.89 2.91 0.55
C GLY A 424 -21.50 3.92 1.62
N MET A 425 -22.32 4.95 1.77
CA MET A 425 -22.26 5.87 2.90
C MET A 425 -22.87 5.21 4.14
N ILE A 426 -22.15 5.23 5.24
CA ILE A 426 -22.54 4.60 6.52
C ILE A 426 -22.80 5.62 7.63
N SER A 427 -22.75 6.90 7.33
CA SER A 427 -23.14 8.00 8.23
C SER A 427 -24.50 8.58 7.85
N SER A 428 -25.04 9.42 8.73
CA SER A 428 -26.22 10.25 8.46
C SER A 428 -25.92 11.22 7.32
N GLU A 429 -26.95 11.56 6.51
CA GLU A 429 -26.77 12.35 5.28
C GLU A 429 -26.28 13.79 5.52
N ASN A 430 -26.68 14.39 6.65
CA ASN A 430 -26.40 15.79 6.97
C ASN A 430 -25.25 15.96 7.98
N CYS A 431 -24.42 14.95 8.20
CA CYS A 431 -23.26 15.09 9.10
C CYS A 431 -22.14 15.89 8.43
N ARG A 432 -21.41 16.68 9.24
CA ARG A 432 -20.26 17.45 8.76
C ARG A 432 -19.11 16.56 8.29
N LEU A 433 -18.85 15.49 9.00
CA LEU A 433 -17.87 14.47 8.67
C LEU A 433 -18.62 13.20 8.26
N ALA A 434 -18.59 12.87 6.98
CA ALA A 434 -19.23 11.65 6.49
C ALA A 434 -18.38 10.41 6.73
N ALA A 435 -18.98 9.22 6.67
CA ALA A 435 -18.26 7.94 6.68
C ALA A 435 -18.70 7.07 5.51
N TYR A 436 -17.75 6.47 4.83
CA TYR A 436 -17.98 5.62 3.67
C TYR A 436 -17.26 4.28 3.81
N VAL A 437 -17.83 3.25 3.22
CA VAL A 437 -17.13 2.01 2.86
C VAL A 437 -16.91 2.05 1.36
N ILE A 438 -15.68 1.83 0.95
CA ILE A 438 -15.31 1.72 -0.47
C ILE A 438 -14.38 0.51 -0.59
N PRO A 439 -14.83 -0.61 -1.20
CA PRO A 439 -13.96 -1.75 -1.47
C PRO A 439 -12.78 -1.34 -2.34
N THR A 440 -11.57 -1.77 -1.96
CA THR A 440 -10.36 -1.45 -2.73
C THR A 440 -10.29 -2.25 -4.02
N ASP A 441 -9.73 -1.64 -5.06
CA ASP A 441 -9.38 -2.28 -6.33
C ASP A 441 -8.02 -1.76 -6.82
N GLU A 442 -6.97 -2.23 -6.12
CA GLU A 442 -5.60 -1.83 -6.41
C GLU A 442 -5.18 -2.30 -7.80
N GLU A 443 -5.60 -3.50 -8.18
CA GLU A 443 -5.25 -4.11 -9.45
C GLU A 443 -5.82 -3.31 -10.64
N LEU A 444 -7.03 -2.75 -10.48
CA LEU A 444 -7.60 -1.86 -11.49
C LEU A 444 -6.74 -0.60 -11.68
N LEU A 445 -6.28 0.02 -10.59
CA LEU A 445 -5.39 1.18 -10.71
C LEU A 445 -4.05 0.80 -11.36
N ILE A 446 -3.47 -0.34 -11.00
CA ILE A 446 -2.22 -0.82 -11.61
C ILE A 446 -2.42 -1.03 -13.11
N ALA A 447 -3.54 -1.63 -13.55
CA ALA A 447 -3.84 -1.80 -14.96
C ALA A 447 -3.97 -0.46 -15.68
N ARG A 448 -4.70 0.49 -15.10
CA ARG A 448 -4.89 1.83 -15.66
C ARG A 448 -3.58 2.61 -15.76
N ASP A 449 -2.74 2.55 -14.74
CA ASP A 449 -1.42 3.18 -14.74
C ASP A 449 -0.51 2.53 -15.78
N THR A 450 -0.57 1.21 -15.93
CA THR A 450 0.16 0.46 -16.95
C THR A 450 -0.22 0.94 -18.34
N ALA A 451 -1.54 1.05 -18.62
CA ALA A 451 -2.04 1.55 -19.89
C ALA A 451 -1.57 2.98 -20.18
N ARG A 452 -1.70 3.89 -19.21
CA ARG A 452 -1.28 5.30 -19.36
C ARG A 452 0.21 5.42 -19.59
N CYS A 453 1.01 4.70 -18.80
CA CYS A 453 2.46 4.73 -18.91
C CYS A 453 2.94 4.29 -20.30
N ILE A 454 2.34 3.23 -20.86
CA ILE A 454 2.66 2.74 -22.21
C ILE A 454 2.19 3.71 -23.30
N LEU A 455 1.05 4.34 -23.12
CA LEU A 455 0.47 5.28 -24.10
C LEU A 455 0.95 6.72 -23.94
N GLY A 456 1.86 6.99 -22.98
CA GLY A 456 2.44 8.31 -22.75
C GLY A 456 1.48 9.33 -22.12
N GLU A 457 0.40 8.89 -21.47
CA GLU A 457 -0.47 9.76 -20.67
C GLU A 457 0.01 9.85 -19.22
N ALA A 458 -0.03 11.05 -18.64
CA ALA A 458 0.28 11.25 -17.23
C ALA A 458 -0.76 10.58 -16.34
N ASN A 459 -0.31 9.94 -15.26
CA ASN A 459 -1.22 9.43 -14.25
C ASN A 459 -1.89 10.60 -13.52
N PRO A 460 -3.21 10.66 -13.41
CA PRO A 460 -3.88 11.59 -12.52
C PRO A 460 -3.56 11.15 -11.09
N GLN A 461 -2.60 11.82 -10.49
CA GLN A 461 -2.24 11.59 -9.08
C GLN A 461 -3.40 11.91 -8.16
#